data_0e4eff24c8fd7c79cc109daeecfeafb9
#
_entry.id   0e4eff24c8fd7c79cc109daeecfeafb9
#
_cell.length_a   1.000
_cell.length_b   1.000
_cell.length_c   1.000
_cell.angle_alpha   90.00
_cell.angle_beta   90.00
_cell.angle_gamma   90.00
#
_symmetry.space_group_name_H-M   'P 1'
#
loop_
_entity.id
_entity.type
_entity.pdbx_description
1 polymer ?
#
loop_
_entity_poly.entity_id
_entity_poly.type
_entity_poly.pdbx_seq_one_letter_code
_entity_poly.pdbx_strand_id
1 'polypeptide(L)'
;MAKTGEPMKAKLGAAPFSDPDWVFERKLDGIRAIARREGDAVSLTSRTGKNLSPSYPELIEALAAEPADDFVADGEIVAFDGSQTSFAKLQGRMHVKDPRLARLTAIPVFLYLFDLLRFDGHDLTELPLRARKGALRRAFSFHGPVRYTAHRNEHGERFFREACDKGWEGLIAKRADSAYSHTRSGNWVKLKCGREQELVIAGFTPPQGSRQHFGALLVGFYEDGELRYAGKVGTGFDHRTLAELGAKLEALEIPEPPFAAADLPRLARWVRPELVGQFAFSEWTRDGKLRHPSFLGLREDKPAQEVVRERPEA
;
A
#
# COMPACT_ATOMS: atom_id res chain seq x y z
N MET A 1 -4.45 23.08 15.78
CA MET A 1 -4.51 21.90 14.90
C MET A 1 -3.25 21.09 15.13
N ALA A 2 -3.35 19.90 15.74
CA ALA A 2 -2.22 19.01 15.85
C ALA A 2 -1.78 18.65 14.43
N LYS A 3 -0.50 18.87 14.11
CA LYS A 3 0.11 18.34 12.87
C LYS A 3 -0.02 16.83 12.95
N THR A 4 -0.96 16.24 12.22
CA THR A 4 -0.96 14.81 12.00
C THR A 4 0.31 14.49 11.22
N GLY A 5 1.30 13.94 11.91
CA GLY A 5 2.51 13.43 11.28
C GLY A 5 2.19 12.33 10.25
N GLU A 6 3.19 11.87 9.52
CA GLU A 6 3.00 10.71 8.61
C GLU A 6 2.46 9.50 9.38
N PRO A 7 1.57 8.68 8.77
CA PRO A 7 1.11 7.45 9.40
C PRO A 7 2.26 6.50 9.73
N MET A 8 2.15 5.79 10.86
CA MET A 8 3.13 4.80 11.31
C MET A 8 3.36 3.73 10.24
N LYS A 9 4.63 3.41 9.95
CA LYS A 9 5.05 2.48 8.89
C LYS A 9 5.61 1.19 9.50
N ALA A 10 5.28 0.03 8.92
CA ALA A 10 5.82 -1.27 9.33
C ALA A 10 7.20 -1.53 8.71
N LYS A 11 8.07 -2.25 9.46
CA LYS A 11 9.31 -2.84 8.95
C LYS A 11 9.04 -4.22 8.33
N LEU A 12 9.93 -4.70 7.45
CA LEU A 12 9.86 -6.07 6.94
C LEU A 12 10.46 -7.02 7.98
N GLY A 13 9.69 -8.02 8.41
CA GLY A 13 10.16 -9.08 9.30
C GLY A 13 10.97 -10.14 8.56
N ALA A 14 11.94 -10.73 9.24
CA ALA A 14 12.78 -11.79 8.70
C ALA A 14 12.03 -13.13 8.60
N ALA A 15 11.23 -13.46 9.62
CA ALA A 15 10.46 -14.69 9.70
C ALA A 15 9.17 -14.47 10.51
N PRO A 16 8.15 -15.33 10.33
CA PRO A 16 7.00 -15.38 11.24
C PRO A 16 7.43 -15.75 12.64
N PHE A 17 6.74 -15.20 13.65
CA PHE A 17 6.99 -15.47 15.05
C PHE A 17 5.68 -15.52 15.83
N SER A 18 5.76 -16.04 17.07
CA SER A 18 4.67 -16.07 18.04
C SER A 18 5.16 -15.44 19.34
N ASP A 19 4.39 -14.48 19.87
CA ASP A 19 4.80 -13.71 21.05
C ASP A 19 3.54 -13.11 21.73
N PRO A 20 3.36 -13.26 23.08
CA PRO A 20 2.20 -12.74 23.81
C PRO A 20 2.09 -11.21 23.82
N ASP A 21 3.20 -10.51 23.63
CA ASP A 21 3.23 -9.05 23.60
C ASP A 21 2.81 -8.47 22.23
N TRP A 22 2.47 -9.35 21.28
CA TRP A 22 2.13 -8.95 19.93
C TRP A 22 0.70 -9.32 19.54
N VAL A 23 0.10 -8.49 18.70
CA VAL A 23 -1.14 -8.78 18.01
C VAL A 23 -0.85 -8.89 16.51
N PHE A 24 -1.55 -9.83 15.86
CA PHE A 24 -1.33 -10.16 14.45
C PHE A 24 -2.63 -9.88 13.69
N GLU A 25 -2.54 -9.04 12.66
CA GLU A 25 -3.63 -8.63 11.79
C GLU A 25 -3.39 -9.12 10.36
N ARG A 26 -4.47 -9.35 9.60
CA ARG A 26 -4.34 -9.58 8.16
C ARG A 26 -3.65 -8.38 7.51
N LYS A 27 -2.62 -8.62 6.71
CA LYS A 27 -2.09 -7.59 5.84
C LYS A 27 -3.04 -7.42 4.65
N LEU A 28 -3.65 -6.26 4.58
CA LEU A 28 -4.58 -5.88 3.53
C LEU A 28 -3.80 -5.30 2.35
N ASP A 29 -4.20 -5.66 1.15
CA ASP A 29 -3.66 -5.11 -0.09
C ASP A 29 -4.61 -4.03 -0.61
N GLY A 30 -4.27 -2.78 -0.35
CA GLY A 30 -5.12 -1.63 -0.64
C GLY A 30 -4.39 -0.30 -0.59
N ILE A 31 -5.12 0.74 -0.22
CA ILE A 31 -4.60 2.10 -0.03
C ILE A 31 -4.78 2.51 1.41
N ARG A 32 -3.68 2.92 2.04
CA ARG A 32 -3.72 3.50 3.38
C ARG A 32 -4.55 4.77 3.39
N ALA A 33 -5.50 4.86 4.33
CA ALA A 33 -6.37 5.99 4.49
C ALA A 33 -6.47 6.43 5.95
N ILE A 34 -6.30 7.73 6.18
CA ILE A 34 -6.63 8.38 7.45
C ILE A 34 -8.05 8.92 7.30
N ALA A 35 -8.96 8.34 8.08
CA ALA A 35 -10.33 8.79 8.20
C ALA A 35 -10.42 9.84 9.31
N ARG A 36 -11.03 10.97 9.01
CA ARG A 36 -11.25 12.05 9.98
C ARG A 36 -12.69 12.49 9.94
N ARG A 37 -13.23 12.75 11.12
CA ARG A 37 -14.53 13.41 11.29
C ARG A 37 -14.43 14.47 12.38
N GLU A 38 -15.02 15.62 12.13
CA GLU A 38 -15.22 16.72 13.09
C GLU A 38 -16.64 17.26 12.87
N GLY A 39 -17.60 16.79 13.69
CA GLY A 39 -19.01 17.04 13.48
C GLY A 39 -19.51 16.50 12.15
N ASP A 40 -20.01 17.38 11.29
CA ASP A 40 -20.50 17.00 9.95
C ASP A 40 -19.40 16.87 8.91
N ALA A 41 -18.18 17.35 9.19
CA ALA A 41 -17.06 17.31 8.26
C ALA A 41 -16.36 15.95 8.30
N VAL A 42 -16.51 15.17 7.23
CA VAL A 42 -15.85 13.86 7.06
C VAL A 42 -14.86 13.92 5.91
N SER A 43 -13.68 13.37 6.10
CA SER A 43 -12.65 13.30 5.07
C SER A 43 -11.83 12.01 5.13
N LEU A 44 -11.32 11.61 3.96
CA LEU A 44 -10.35 10.55 3.79
C LEU A 44 -9.10 11.12 3.11
N THR A 45 -7.93 10.87 3.70
CA THR A 45 -6.64 11.28 3.13
C THR A 45 -5.71 10.09 3.01
N SER A 46 -4.91 10.07 1.93
CA SER A 46 -3.88 9.03 1.77
C SER A 46 -2.73 9.22 2.76
N ARG A 47 -1.83 8.25 2.79
CA ARG A 47 -0.58 8.33 3.56
C ARG A 47 0.22 9.61 3.29
N THR A 48 0.18 10.14 2.08
CA THR A 48 0.88 11.36 1.66
C THR A 48 0.02 12.62 1.74
N GLY A 49 -1.15 12.54 2.36
CA GLY A 49 -2.06 13.68 2.54
C GLY A 49 -2.92 14.02 1.31
N LYS A 50 -2.89 13.21 0.24
CA LYS A 50 -3.79 13.43 -0.93
C LYS A 50 -5.24 13.17 -0.51
N ASN A 51 -6.16 14.04 -0.96
CA ASN A 51 -7.59 13.87 -0.72
C ASN A 51 -8.13 12.66 -1.49
N LEU A 52 -8.67 11.69 -0.77
CA LEU A 52 -9.29 10.47 -1.30
C LEU A 52 -10.82 10.55 -1.33
N SER A 53 -11.43 11.48 -0.60
CA SER A 53 -12.89 11.58 -0.41
C SER A 53 -13.70 11.52 -1.71
N PRO A 54 -13.31 12.22 -2.81
CA PRO A 54 -14.09 12.20 -4.04
C PRO A 54 -14.15 10.82 -4.72
N SER A 55 -13.11 10.00 -4.55
CA SER A 55 -13.05 8.64 -5.12
C SER A 55 -13.84 7.61 -4.33
N TYR A 56 -14.23 7.92 -3.08
CA TYR A 56 -14.87 6.97 -2.16
C TYR A 56 -16.10 7.57 -1.43
N PRO A 57 -17.09 8.14 -2.15
CA PRO A 57 -18.23 8.83 -1.55
C PRO A 57 -19.07 7.95 -0.62
N GLU A 58 -19.19 6.63 -0.90
CA GLU A 58 -19.86 5.68 -0.04
C GLU A 58 -19.17 5.45 1.32
N LEU A 59 -17.83 5.58 1.36
CA LEU A 59 -17.09 5.52 2.62
C LEU A 59 -17.28 6.79 3.44
N ILE A 60 -17.36 7.96 2.80
CA ILE A 60 -17.66 9.22 3.46
C ILE A 60 -19.05 9.17 4.11
N GLU A 61 -20.07 8.70 3.39
CA GLU A 61 -21.43 8.55 3.90
C GLU A 61 -21.49 7.54 5.06
N ALA A 62 -20.80 6.42 4.94
CA ALA A 62 -20.75 5.40 5.99
C ALA A 62 -20.05 5.93 7.26
N LEU A 63 -18.95 6.68 7.12
CA LEU A 63 -18.25 7.31 8.24
C LEU A 63 -19.10 8.41 8.90
N ALA A 64 -19.88 9.18 8.12
CA ALA A 64 -20.81 10.17 8.64
C ALA A 64 -21.97 9.53 9.44
N ALA A 65 -22.33 8.29 9.14
CA ALA A 65 -23.37 7.54 9.83
C ALA A 65 -22.88 6.80 11.08
N GLU A 66 -21.56 6.76 11.34
CA GLU A 66 -21.04 6.14 12.56
C GLU A 66 -21.41 6.96 13.81
N PRO A 67 -21.55 6.32 15.00
CA PRO A 67 -21.90 7.02 16.24
C PRO A 67 -20.87 8.09 16.66
N ALA A 68 -19.58 7.82 16.40
CA ALA A 68 -18.50 8.75 16.70
C ALA A 68 -18.55 9.95 15.76
N ASP A 69 -18.64 11.17 16.29
CA ASP A 69 -18.71 12.42 15.53
C ASP A 69 -17.43 13.27 15.58
N ASP A 70 -16.47 12.90 16.41
CA ASP A 70 -15.11 13.47 16.43
C ASP A 70 -14.06 12.36 16.56
N PHE A 71 -13.34 12.10 15.45
CA PHE A 71 -12.28 11.09 15.45
C PHE A 71 -11.22 11.30 14.37
N VAL A 72 -10.05 10.69 14.61
CA VAL A 72 -9.03 10.41 13.61
C VAL A 72 -8.69 8.93 13.72
N ALA A 73 -8.96 8.17 12.66
CA ALA A 73 -8.72 6.73 12.61
C ALA A 73 -7.82 6.36 11.42
N ASP A 74 -7.03 5.32 11.62
CA ASP A 74 -6.09 4.81 10.62
C ASP A 74 -6.62 3.49 10.06
N GLY A 75 -6.60 3.35 8.73
CA GLY A 75 -7.20 2.22 8.05
C GLY A 75 -6.62 1.96 6.67
N GLU A 76 -7.20 0.96 6.01
CA GLU A 76 -6.89 0.58 4.63
C GLU A 76 -8.17 0.51 3.81
N ILE A 77 -8.21 1.20 2.66
CA ILE A 77 -9.29 1.05 1.68
C ILE A 77 -8.92 -0.12 0.76
N VAL A 78 -9.84 -1.07 0.61
CA VAL A 78 -9.63 -2.27 -0.18
C VAL A 78 -10.80 -2.55 -1.13
N ALA A 79 -10.51 -3.24 -2.22
CA ALA A 79 -11.49 -3.97 -3.03
C ALA A 79 -11.18 -5.47 -2.96
N PHE A 80 -12.19 -6.31 -3.18
CA PHE A 80 -12.04 -7.76 -3.14
C PHE A 80 -12.15 -8.37 -4.53
N ASP A 81 -11.29 -9.36 -4.81
CA ASP A 81 -11.47 -10.33 -5.86
C ASP A 81 -11.71 -11.70 -5.21
N GLY A 82 -12.95 -12.17 -5.26
CA GLY A 82 -13.39 -13.26 -4.41
C GLY A 82 -13.21 -12.95 -2.91
N SER A 83 -12.40 -13.74 -2.21
CA SER A 83 -12.10 -13.57 -0.77
C SER A 83 -10.79 -12.81 -0.50
N GLN A 84 -10.04 -12.48 -1.55
CA GLN A 84 -8.75 -11.81 -1.44
C GLN A 84 -8.88 -10.31 -1.66
N THR A 85 -8.12 -9.51 -0.92
CA THR A 85 -7.98 -8.09 -1.24
C THR A 85 -7.12 -7.95 -2.49
N SER A 86 -7.51 -7.06 -3.41
CA SER A 86 -6.86 -6.88 -4.69
C SER A 86 -6.63 -5.41 -4.97
N PHE A 87 -5.39 -4.99 -4.91
CA PHE A 87 -4.98 -3.65 -5.30
C PHE A 87 -5.25 -3.39 -6.79
N ALA A 88 -5.04 -4.38 -7.66
CA ALA A 88 -5.31 -4.28 -9.09
C ALA A 88 -6.80 -3.95 -9.36
N LYS A 89 -7.73 -4.58 -8.63
CA LYS A 89 -9.16 -4.27 -8.74
C LYS A 89 -9.48 -2.88 -8.19
N LEU A 90 -8.82 -2.47 -7.11
CA LEU A 90 -9.01 -1.16 -6.50
C LEU A 90 -8.52 -0.03 -7.43
N GLN A 91 -7.50 -0.28 -8.28
CA GLN A 91 -6.98 0.71 -9.23
C GLN A 91 -8.05 1.30 -10.16
N GLY A 92 -9.03 0.50 -10.58
CA GLY A 92 -10.15 0.99 -11.40
C GLY A 92 -10.99 2.07 -10.72
N ARG A 93 -10.81 2.28 -9.41
CA ARG A 93 -11.51 3.26 -8.59
C ARG A 93 -10.64 4.46 -8.20
N MET A 94 -9.34 4.26 -7.99
CA MET A 94 -8.41 5.23 -7.40
C MET A 94 -8.35 6.57 -8.13
N HIS A 95 -8.48 6.56 -9.46
CA HIS A 95 -8.31 7.75 -10.31
C HIS A 95 -9.60 8.48 -10.60
N VAL A 96 -10.74 7.95 -10.18
CA VAL A 96 -12.06 8.53 -10.43
C VAL A 96 -12.34 9.59 -9.37
N LYS A 97 -12.11 10.87 -9.70
CA LYS A 97 -12.28 12.00 -8.78
C LYS A 97 -13.70 12.61 -8.79
N ASP A 98 -14.55 12.18 -9.68
CA ASP A 98 -15.97 12.56 -9.69
C ASP A 98 -16.76 11.53 -8.85
N PRO A 99 -17.43 11.94 -7.75
CA PRO A 99 -18.19 11.02 -6.89
C PRO A 99 -19.31 10.26 -7.61
N ARG A 100 -19.89 10.85 -8.64
CA ARG A 100 -20.94 10.21 -9.45
C ARG A 100 -20.36 9.09 -10.30
N LEU A 101 -19.26 9.39 -11.02
CA LEU A 101 -18.55 8.40 -11.81
C LEU A 101 -17.93 7.30 -10.92
N ALA A 102 -17.45 7.66 -9.73
CA ALA A 102 -16.93 6.72 -8.76
C ALA A 102 -17.97 5.63 -8.40
N ARG A 103 -19.21 6.00 -8.15
CA ARG A 103 -20.31 5.04 -7.89
C ARG A 103 -20.63 4.15 -9.10
N LEU A 104 -20.47 4.66 -10.32
CA LEU A 104 -20.75 3.92 -11.56
C LEU A 104 -19.68 2.86 -11.89
N THR A 105 -18.52 2.87 -11.22
CA THR A 105 -17.47 1.85 -11.47
C THR A 105 -17.90 0.43 -11.09
N ALA A 106 -18.96 0.27 -10.29
CA ALA A 106 -19.45 -1.00 -9.76
C ALA A 106 -18.36 -1.84 -9.04
N ILE A 107 -17.29 -1.18 -8.53
CA ILE A 107 -16.25 -1.80 -7.72
C ILE A 107 -16.58 -1.56 -6.25
N PRO A 108 -17.07 -2.59 -5.51
CA PRO A 108 -17.30 -2.45 -4.08
C PRO A 108 -16.00 -2.17 -3.34
N VAL A 109 -15.99 -1.16 -2.48
CA VAL A 109 -14.84 -0.79 -1.66
C VAL A 109 -15.20 -0.84 -0.18
N PHE A 110 -14.22 -1.17 0.65
CA PHE A 110 -14.36 -1.27 2.09
C PHE A 110 -13.20 -0.54 2.78
N LEU A 111 -13.51 0.11 3.90
CA LEU A 111 -12.51 0.72 4.77
C LEU A 111 -12.35 -0.14 6.02
N TYR A 112 -11.18 -0.74 6.18
CA TYR A 112 -10.81 -1.50 7.36
C TYR A 112 -10.03 -0.61 8.32
N LEU A 113 -10.64 -0.22 9.43
CA LEU A 113 -9.99 0.55 10.48
C LEU A 113 -9.21 -0.38 11.41
N PHE A 114 -7.98 -0.04 11.74
CA PHE A 114 -7.11 -0.85 12.60
C PHE A 114 -6.46 -0.07 13.75
N ASP A 115 -6.57 1.27 13.78
CA ASP A 115 -6.09 2.11 14.88
C ASP A 115 -6.97 3.35 15.05
N LEU A 116 -7.01 3.91 16.27
CA LEU A 116 -7.72 5.15 16.60
C LEU A 116 -6.73 6.12 17.25
N LEU A 117 -6.53 7.26 16.59
CA LEU A 117 -5.50 8.22 16.96
C LEU A 117 -6.02 9.39 17.77
N ARG A 118 -7.27 9.78 17.52
CA ARG A 118 -8.01 10.82 18.27
C ARG A 118 -9.46 10.39 18.41
N PHE A 119 -10.06 10.69 19.54
CA PHE A 119 -11.47 10.45 19.80
C PHE A 119 -12.00 11.45 20.82
N ASP A 120 -13.13 12.10 20.52
CA ASP A 120 -13.82 13.06 21.40
C ASP A 120 -12.85 14.11 21.96
N GLY A 121 -12.09 14.76 21.07
CA GLY A 121 -11.10 15.80 21.40
C GLY A 121 -9.79 15.29 22.02
N HIS A 122 -9.70 14.01 22.40
CA HIS A 122 -8.54 13.45 23.08
C HIS A 122 -7.56 12.77 22.11
N ASP A 123 -6.27 13.08 22.24
CA ASP A 123 -5.20 12.38 21.55
C ASP A 123 -4.95 11.01 22.23
N LEU A 124 -5.00 9.93 21.44
CA LEU A 124 -4.81 8.58 21.92
C LEU A 124 -3.45 8.00 21.52
N THR A 125 -2.62 8.72 20.79
CA THR A 125 -1.39 8.19 20.19
C THR A 125 -0.40 7.64 21.21
N GLU A 126 -0.35 8.22 22.41
CA GLU A 126 0.53 7.76 23.51
C GLU A 126 -0.02 6.53 24.26
N LEU A 127 -1.27 6.15 24.04
CA LEU A 127 -1.86 4.96 24.68
C LEU A 127 -1.31 3.68 24.05
N PRO A 128 -1.26 2.56 24.80
CA PRO A 128 -0.99 1.25 24.24
C PRO A 128 -1.93 0.88 23.09
N LEU A 129 -1.42 0.21 22.06
CA LEU A 129 -2.21 -0.23 20.90
C LEU A 129 -3.48 -1.00 21.32
N ARG A 130 -3.40 -1.89 22.33
CA ARG A 130 -4.58 -2.62 22.81
C ARG A 130 -5.67 -1.69 23.32
N ALA A 131 -5.31 -0.60 24.00
CA ALA A 131 -6.27 0.41 24.49
C ALA A 131 -6.90 1.16 23.33
N ARG A 132 -6.09 1.60 22.34
CA ARG A 132 -6.58 2.29 21.13
C ARG A 132 -7.50 1.41 20.30
N LYS A 133 -7.16 0.13 20.10
CA LYS A 133 -8.03 -0.85 19.41
C LYS A 133 -9.32 -1.11 20.18
N GLY A 134 -9.25 -1.16 21.49
CA GLY A 134 -10.42 -1.29 22.35
C GLY A 134 -11.34 -0.07 22.24
N ALA A 135 -10.79 1.13 22.23
CA ALA A 135 -11.52 2.38 21.99
C ALA A 135 -12.16 2.39 20.60
N LEU A 136 -11.39 2.05 19.55
CA LEU A 136 -11.90 1.94 18.18
C LEU A 136 -13.12 1.03 18.09
N ARG A 137 -13.05 -0.15 18.71
CA ARG A 137 -14.15 -1.12 18.67
C ARG A 137 -15.41 -0.64 19.37
N ARG A 138 -15.28 0.21 20.39
CA ARG A 138 -16.44 0.79 21.12
C ARG A 138 -17.00 2.04 20.46
N ALA A 139 -16.17 2.83 19.80
CA ALA A 139 -16.55 4.10 19.20
C ALA A 139 -17.34 3.95 17.88
N PHE A 140 -17.17 2.82 17.18
CA PHE A 140 -17.75 2.59 15.86
C PHE A 140 -18.74 1.40 15.90
N SER A 141 -19.77 1.50 15.05
CA SER A 141 -20.75 0.42 14.84
C SER A 141 -20.32 -0.57 13.75
N PHE A 142 -19.42 -0.16 12.88
CA PHE A 142 -18.88 -0.98 11.78
C PHE A 142 -19.95 -1.53 10.83
N HIS A 143 -20.92 -0.71 10.46
CA HIS A 143 -21.95 -1.08 9.50
C HIS A 143 -21.53 -0.73 8.06
N GLY A 144 -22.16 -1.42 7.09
CA GLY A 144 -21.93 -1.15 5.67
C GLY A 144 -20.48 -1.40 5.24
N PRO A 145 -19.80 -0.46 4.54
CA PRO A 145 -18.45 -0.65 4.02
C PRO A 145 -17.34 -0.36 5.04
N VAL A 146 -17.65 0.21 6.22
CA VAL A 146 -16.67 0.40 7.31
C VAL A 146 -16.53 -0.87 8.12
N ARG A 147 -15.30 -1.33 8.35
CA ARG A 147 -14.99 -2.61 8.99
C ARG A 147 -13.91 -2.44 10.05
N TYR A 148 -13.99 -3.26 11.10
CA TYR A 148 -12.93 -3.41 12.08
C TYR A 148 -11.90 -4.43 11.60
N THR A 149 -10.62 -4.10 11.70
CA THR A 149 -9.54 -5.07 11.45
C THR A 149 -9.34 -5.93 12.69
N ALA A 150 -9.86 -7.17 12.62
CA ALA A 150 -9.67 -8.15 13.67
C ALA A 150 -8.20 -8.57 13.79
N HIS A 151 -7.79 -8.90 15.01
CA HIS A 151 -6.46 -9.42 15.31
C HIS A 151 -6.51 -10.72 16.07
N ARG A 152 -5.42 -11.48 16.02
CA ARG A 152 -5.16 -12.62 16.92
C ARG A 152 -3.99 -12.28 17.84
N ASN A 153 -4.00 -12.85 19.03
CA ASN A 153 -2.92 -12.75 20.00
C ASN A 153 -2.00 -13.97 19.88
N GLU A 154 -0.73 -13.80 20.20
CA GLU A 154 0.26 -14.86 20.51
C GLU A 154 0.66 -15.77 19.34
N HIS A 155 -0.28 -16.40 18.66
CA HIS A 155 -0.04 -17.49 17.69
C HIS A 155 0.23 -16.99 16.28
N GLY A 156 1.22 -16.10 16.11
CA GLY A 156 1.51 -15.46 14.83
C GLY A 156 1.96 -16.42 13.73
N GLU A 157 2.81 -17.41 14.03
CA GLU A 157 3.28 -18.39 13.05
C GLU A 157 2.15 -19.26 12.50
N ARG A 158 1.24 -19.72 13.37
CA ARG A 158 0.07 -20.46 12.94
C ARG A 158 -0.83 -19.60 12.06
N PHE A 159 -1.08 -18.37 12.49
CA PHE A 159 -1.93 -17.45 11.74
C PHE A 159 -1.29 -17.04 10.40
N PHE A 160 0.04 -16.95 10.36
CA PHE A 160 0.78 -16.68 9.12
C PHE A 160 0.63 -17.81 8.11
N ARG A 161 0.78 -19.08 8.53
CA ARG A 161 0.52 -20.23 7.65
C ARG A 161 -0.90 -20.21 7.10
N GLU A 162 -1.91 -20.02 7.98
CA GLU A 162 -3.31 -19.89 7.56
C GLU A 162 -3.54 -18.72 6.59
N ALA A 163 -2.82 -17.59 6.75
CA ALA A 163 -2.90 -16.44 5.85
C ALA A 163 -2.36 -16.79 4.46
N CYS A 164 -1.20 -17.46 4.39
CA CYS A 164 -0.60 -17.88 3.14
C CYS A 164 -1.44 -18.93 2.41
N ASP A 165 -1.98 -19.92 3.13
CA ASP A 165 -2.87 -20.95 2.56
C ASP A 165 -4.15 -20.34 1.98
N LYS A 166 -4.64 -19.22 2.54
CA LYS A 166 -5.77 -18.44 2.03
C LYS A 166 -5.40 -17.49 0.89
N GLY A 167 -4.14 -17.41 0.49
CA GLY A 167 -3.66 -16.49 -0.53
C GLY A 167 -3.68 -15.02 -0.11
N TRP A 168 -3.60 -14.73 1.20
CA TRP A 168 -3.47 -13.35 1.68
C TRP A 168 -2.05 -12.83 1.43
N GLU A 169 -1.88 -11.53 1.37
CA GLU A 169 -0.55 -10.91 1.22
C GLU A 169 0.39 -11.24 2.40
N GLY A 170 -0.18 -11.49 3.57
CA GLY A 170 0.53 -11.82 4.79
C GLY A 170 -0.15 -11.27 6.03
N LEU A 171 0.67 -10.93 7.03
CA LEU A 171 0.22 -10.34 8.29
C LEU A 171 0.96 -9.04 8.60
N ILE A 172 0.33 -8.21 9.43
CA ILE A 172 0.99 -7.14 10.19
C ILE A 172 1.01 -7.56 11.66
N ALA A 173 2.20 -7.82 12.18
CA ALA A 173 2.43 -7.97 13.61
C ALA A 173 2.61 -6.58 14.22
N LYS A 174 1.94 -6.31 15.33
CA LYS A 174 1.99 -5.02 16.03
C LYS A 174 2.24 -5.25 17.51
N ARG A 175 3.19 -4.53 18.09
CA ARG A 175 3.46 -4.60 19.52
C ARG A 175 2.28 -4.03 20.31
N ALA A 176 1.73 -4.84 21.20
CA ALA A 176 0.43 -4.60 21.83
C ALA A 176 0.42 -3.42 22.83
N ASP A 177 1.57 -3.15 23.44
CA ASP A 177 1.80 -2.08 24.41
C ASP A 177 2.39 -0.79 23.81
N SER A 178 2.61 -0.77 22.48
CA SER A 178 3.26 0.37 21.83
C SER A 178 2.36 1.58 21.64
N ALA A 179 2.93 2.78 21.80
CA ALA A 179 2.38 4.03 21.32
C ALA A 179 2.33 4.06 19.77
N TYR A 180 1.54 4.97 19.21
CA TYR A 180 1.51 5.23 17.77
C TYR A 180 2.59 6.25 17.41
N SER A 181 3.62 5.83 16.70
CA SER A 181 4.68 6.71 16.24
C SER A 181 4.43 7.16 14.79
N HIS A 182 4.82 8.41 14.48
CA HIS A 182 4.75 8.93 13.12
C HIS A 182 5.97 8.56 12.26
N THR A 183 6.64 7.48 12.61
CA THR A 183 7.86 7.01 11.96
C THR A 183 7.79 5.53 11.63
N ARG A 184 8.79 5.02 10.94
CA ARG A 184 9.01 3.59 10.78
C ARG A 184 9.68 3.05 12.04
N SER A 185 8.99 2.21 12.78
CA SER A 185 9.51 1.59 14.01
C SER A 185 9.42 0.07 13.96
N GLY A 186 10.19 -0.63 14.77
CA GLY A 186 10.09 -2.08 14.96
C GLY A 186 8.80 -2.54 15.65
N ASN A 187 7.98 -1.61 16.15
CA ASN A 187 6.70 -1.95 16.81
C ASN A 187 5.62 -2.45 15.82
N TRP A 188 5.79 -2.20 14.53
CA TRP A 188 4.96 -2.78 13.48
C TRP A 188 5.85 -3.52 12.49
N VAL A 189 5.55 -4.81 12.28
CA VAL A 189 6.31 -5.71 11.42
C VAL A 189 5.39 -6.34 10.38
N LYS A 190 5.72 -6.21 9.11
CA LYS A 190 5.01 -6.88 8.03
C LYS A 190 5.65 -8.23 7.72
N LEU A 191 4.85 -9.28 7.74
CA LEU A 191 5.19 -10.66 7.43
C LEU A 191 4.50 -11.00 6.11
N LYS A 192 5.25 -11.17 5.02
CA LYS A 192 4.71 -11.37 3.67
C LYS A 192 4.76 -12.84 3.26
N CYS A 193 3.65 -13.37 2.73
CA CYS A 193 3.58 -14.73 2.18
C CYS A 193 4.35 -14.88 0.86
N GLY A 194 4.36 -13.82 0.04
CA GLY A 194 5.11 -13.73 -1.21
C GLY A 194 6.19 -12.67 -1.14
N ARG A 195 7.06 -12.66 -2.14
CA ARG A 195 8.06 -11.61 -2.31
C ARG A 195 7.53 -10.55 -3.26
N GLU A 196 7.09 -9.47 -2.69
CA GLU A 196 6.60 -8.31 -3.42
C GLU A 196 7.28 -7.05 -2.89
N GLN A 197 7.55 -6.11 -3.79
CA GLN A 197 8.11 -4.83 -3.43
C GLN A 197 7.65 -3.73 -4.40
N GLU A 198 7.57 -2.51 -3.91
CA GLU A 198 7.43 -1.33 -4.74
C GLU A 198 8.77 -0.95 -5.35
N LEU A 199 8.78 -0.63 -6.66
CA LEU A 199 9.95 -0.17 -7.37
C LEU A 199 9.62 1.05 -8.22
N VAL A 200 10.62 1.87 -8.44
CA VAL A 200 10.55 3.03 -9.33
C VAL A 200 10.65 2.56 -10.77
N ILE A 201 9.75 3.03 -11.62
CA ILE A 201 9.80 2.83 -13.05
C ILE A 201 10.61 3.97 -13.65
N ALA A 202 11.73 3.67 -14.29
CA ALA A 202 12.65 4.69 -14.79
C ALA A 202 13.06 4.47 -16.26
N GLY A 203 12.39 3.52 -16.94
CA GLY A 203 12.56 3.29 -18.36
C GLY A 203 11.71 2.13 -18.86
N PHE A 204 11.78 1.89 -20.16
CA PHE A 204 11.12 0.77 -20.81
C PHE A 204 11.85 0.36 -22.08
N THR A 205 11.62 -0.86 -22.54
CA THR A 205 12.15 -1.33 -23.82
C THR A 205 11.09 -1.22 -24.92
N PRO A 206 11.47 -1.06 -26.19
CA PRO A 206 10.54 -1.17 -27.31
C PRO A 206 9.78 -2.49 -27.30
N PRO A 207 8.53 -2.51 -27.79
CA PRO A 207 7.76 -3.74 -27.92
C PRO A 207 8.42 -4.71 -28.93
N GLN A 208 8.19 -6.02 -28.74
CA GLN A 208 8.67 -7.07 -29.63
C GLN A 208 7.50 -7.96 -30.04
N GLY A 209 7.53 -8.46 -31.28
CA GLY A 209 6.49 -9.34 -31.83
C GLY A 209 5.14 -8.61 -31.97
N SER A 210 4.08 -9.21 -31.51
CA SER A 210 2.71 -8.65 -31.53
C SER A 210 2.37 -7.71 -30.39
N ARG A 211 3.30 -7.49 -29.47
CA ARG A 211 3.10 -6.61 -28.32
C ARG A 211 3.03 -5.17 -28.73
N GLN A 212 2.15 -4.38 -28.10
CA GLN A 212 1.97 -2.94 -28.36
C GLN A 212 2.53 -2.12 -27.19
N HIS A 213 2.79 -0.83 -27.42
CA HIS A 213 3.25 0.20 -26.52
C HIS A 213 4.68 -0.01 -25.99
N PHE A 214 4.94 -1.01 -25.15
CA PHE A 214 6.29 -1.28 -24.61
C PHE A 214 6.54 -2.77 -24.43
N GLY A 215 7.82 -3.17 -24.37
CA GLY A 215 8.25 -4.55 -24.18
C GLY A 215 8.34 -4.92 -22.71
N ALA A 216 9.19 -4.25 -21.96
CA ALA A 216 9.39 -4.45 -20.53
C ALA A 216 9.66 -3.12 -19.84
N LEU A 217 9.26 -2.99 -18.58
CA LEU A 217 9.64 -1.88 -17.72
C LEU A 217 11.07 -2.07 -17.20
N LEU A 218 11.78 -0.98 -17.01
CA LEU A 218 13.08 -0.92 -16.35
C LEU A 218 12.88 -0.29 -15.00
N VAL A 219 13.18 -1.05 -13.96
CA VAL A 219 12.80 -0.69 -12.59
C VAL A 219 14.00 -0.60 -11.67
N GLY A 220 13.87 0.18 -10.59
CA GLY A 220 14.91 0.37 -9.61
C GLY A 220 14.40 0.80 -8.24
N PHE A 221 15.32 1.07 -7.36
CA PHE A 221 15.10 1.55 -5.99
C PHE A 221 16.20 2.55 -5.61
N TYR A 222 15.92 3.43 -4.67
CA TYR A 222 16.92 4.35 -4.16
C TYR A 222 17.77 3.70 -3.08
N GLU A 223 19.09 3.91 -3.18
CA GLU A 223 20.09 3.53 -2.17
C GLU A 223 21.13 4.67 -2.12
N ASP A 224 21.33 5.24 -0.95
CA ASP A 224 22.25 6.38 -0.71
C ASP A 224 21.98 7.60 -1.63
N GLY A 225 20.71 7.84 -1.94
CA GLY A 225 20.26 8.95 -2.82
C GLY A 225 20.38 8.68 -4.32
N GLU A 226 20.96 7.56 -4.73
CA GLU A 226 21.09 7.16 -6.14
C GLU A 226 20.05 6.11 -6.53
N LEU A 227 19.54 6.19 -7.77
CA LEU A 227 18.63 5.20 -8.30
C LEU A 227 19.41 3.99 -8.82
N ARG A 228 19.28 2.84 -8.13
CA ARG A 228 19.90 1.57 -8.49
C ARG A 228 19.00 0.74 -9.40
N TYR A 229 19.57 0.18 -10.44
CA TYR A 229 18.83 -0.65 -11.40
C TYR A 229 18.52 -2.05 -10.83
N ALA A 230 17.23 -2.42 -10.79
CA ALA A 230 16.75 -3.70 -10.25
C ALA A 230 16.36 -4.72 -11.33
N GLY A 231 16.41 -4.38 -12.61
CA GLY A 231 16.13 -5.31 -13.70
C GLY A 231 14.95 -4.93 -14.60
N LYS A 232 14.56 -5.90 -15.45
CA LYS A 232 13.47 -5.76 -16.43
C LYS A 232 12.24 -6.54 -15.99
N VAL A 233 11.05 -5.94 -16.18
CA VAL A 233 9.77 -6.57 -15.90
C VAL A 233 8.95 -6.63 -17.19
N GLY A 234 8.78 -7.84 -17.73
CA GLY A 234 8.11 -8.07 -19.01
C GLY A 234 6.72 -8.71 -18.88
N THR A 235 6.23 -9.00 -17.69
CA THR A 235 4.95 -9.69 -17.43
C THR A 235 4.07 -8.96 -16.44
N GLY A 236 2.78 -9.35 -16.35
CA GLY A 236 1.81 -8.72 -15.44
C GLY A 236 1.02 -7.59 -16.09
N PHE A 237 0.99 -7.49 -17.42
CA PHE A 237 0.29 -6.45 -18.16
C PHE A 237 -0.83 -7.05 -19.01
N ASP A 238 -2.03 -6.53 -18.89
CA ASP A 238 -3.11 -6.70 -19.87
C ASP A 238 -3.06 -5.58 -20.93
N HIS A 239 -3.91 -5.64 -21.93
CA HIS A 239 -3.95 -4.66 -23.03
C HIS A 239 -4.26 -3.24 -22.52
N ARG A 240 -5.13 -3.10 -21.56
CA ARG A 240 -5.50 -1.81 -20.98
C ARG A 240 -4.32 -1.21 -20.21
N THR A 241 -3.69 -1.99 -19.36
CA THR A 241 -2.49 -1.56 -18.61
C THR A 241 -1.35 -1.15 -19.54
N LEU A 242 -1.12 -1.90 -20.65
CA LEU A 242 -0.11 -1.56 -21.64
C LEU A 242 -0.38 -0.18 -22.27
N ALA A 243 -1.63 0.11 -22.64
CA ALA A 243 -2.00 1.38 -23.24
C ALA A 243 -1.91 2.56 -22.26
N GLU A 244 -2.51 2.42 -21.07
CA GLU A 244 -2.53 3.47 -20.04
C GLU A 244 -1.13 3.79 -19.51
N LEU A 245 -0.33 2.76 -19.23
CA LEU A 245 1.03 2.93 -18.76
C LEU A 245 1.95 3.41 -19.86
N GLY A 246 1.80 2.93 -21.10
CA GLY A 246 2.54 3.39 -22.26
C GLY A 246 2.43 4.89 -22.48
N ALA A 247 1.21 5.43 -22.44
CA ALA A 247 0.97 6.87 -22.55
C ALA A 247 1.65 7.68 -21.43
N LYS A 248 1.64 7.18 -20.19
CA LYS A 248 2.32 7.81 -19.05
C LYS A 248 3.85 7.78 -19.24
N LEU A 249 4.40 6.67 -19.75
CA LEU A 249 5.83 6.52 -19.99
C LEU A 249 6.31 7.49 -21.08
N GLU A 250 5.59 7.59 -22.19
CA GLU A 250 5.91 8.51 -23.29
C GLU A 250 5.91 9.98 -22.83
N ALA A 251 4.96 10.37 -21.98
CA ALA A 251 4.90 11.73 -21.43
C ALA A 251 6.07 12.08 -20.48
N LEU A 252 6.76 11.07 -19.95
CA LEU A 252 7.86 11.23 -19.00
C LEU A 252 9.24 10.98 -19.62
N GLU A 253 9.35 10.79 -20.93
CA GLU A 253 10.64 10.46 -21.57
C GLU A 253 11.72 11.51 -21.32
N ILE A 254 12.94 11.00 -21.16
CA ILE A 254 14.19 11.77 -21.03
C ILE A 254 15.30 11.12 -21.87
N PRO A 255 16.28 11.92 -22.32
CA PRO A 255 17.33 11.40 -23.21
C PRO A 255 18.35 10.49 -22.51
N GLU A 256 18.60 10.71 -21.21
CA GLU A 256 19.67 10.03 -20.47
C GLU A 256 19.12 9.07 -19.41
N PRO A 257 19.84 7.95 -19.11
CA PRO A 257 19.45 7.01 -18.08
C PRO A 257 19.50 7.67 -16.70
N PRO A 258 18.44 7.55 -15.89
CA PRO A 258 18.45 8.05 -14.52
C PRO A 258 19.10 7.07 -13.53
N PHE A 259 19.57 5.91 -13.98
CA PHE A 259 20.21 4.90 -13.15
C PHE A 259 21.71 5.13 -13.02
N ALA A 260 22.23 4.99 -11.80
CA ALA A 260 23.66 4.88 -11.54
C ALA A 260 24.11 3.42 -11.81
N ALA A 261 24.22 3.01 -13.08
CA ALA A 261 24.62 1.65 -13.45
C ALA A 261 25.33 1.64 -14.81
N ALA A 262 26.30 0.72 -14.97
CA ALA A 262 27.03 0.50 -16.23
C ALA A 262 26.33 -0.50 -17.16
N ASP A 263 25.49 -1.38 -16.65
CA ASP A 263 24.93 -2.55 -17.33
C ASP A 263 23.47 -2.35 -17.70
N LEU A 264 23.18 -1.32 -18.49
CA LEU A 264 21.83 -0.95 -18.89
C LEU A 264 21.47 -1.52 -20.27
N PRO A 265 20.19 -1.82 -20.56
CA PRO A 265 19.76 -2.32 -21.87
C PRO A 265 20.01 -1.28 -22.98
N ARG A 266 20.65 -1.70 -24.08
CA ARG A 266 21.06 -0.84 -25.19
C ARG A 266 19.90 -0.15 -25.94
N LEU A 267 18.73 -0.77 -25.98
CA LEU A 267 17.55 -0.27 -26.69
C LEU A 267 16.50 0.33 -25.73
N ALA A 268 16.94 0.76 -24.57
CA ALA A 268 16.03 1.36 -23.58
C ALA A 268 15.65 2.78 -23.96
N ARG A 269 14.39 3.13 -23.63
CA ARG A 269 13.89 4.52 -23.56
C ARG A 269 13.76 4.86 -22.06
N TRP A 270 14.26 5.99 -21.67
CA TRP A 270 14.34 6.40 -20.27
C TRP A 270 13.21 7.35 -19.92
N VAL A 271 12.76 7.31 -18.67
CA VAL A 271 11.72 8.22 -18.18
C VAL A 271 12.13 8.84 -16.85
N ARG A 272 11.59 10.03 -16.56
CA ARG A 272 11.75 10.64 -15.24
C ARG A 272 11.25 9.65 -14.19
N PRO A 273 12.02 9.40 -13.10
CA PRO A 273 11.73 8.40 -12.09
C PRO A 273 10.64 8.89 -11.12
N GLU A 274 9.42 9.11 -11.62
CA GLU A 274 8.26 9.61 -10.89
C GLU A 274 7.23 8.52 -10.62
N LEU A 275 7.17 7.50 -11.49
CA LEU A 275 6.20 6.41 -11.36
C LEU A 275 6.73 5.31 -10.44
N VAL A 276 5.86 4.86 -9.55
CA VAL A 276 6.11 3.71 -8.66
C VAL A 276 5.14 2.59 -9.01
N GLY A 277 5.63 1.36 -9.12
CA GLY A 277 4.83 0.16 -9.32
C GLY A 277 5.03 -0.84 -8.19
N GLN A 278 4.03 -1.69 -7.97
CA GLN A 278 4.12 -2.90 -7.16
C GLN A 278 4.53 -4.07 -8.06
N PHE A 279 5.49 -4.87 -7.60
CA PHE A 279 6.04 -5.99 -8.35
C PHE A 279 6.15 -7.22 -7.46
N ALA A 280 5.68 -8.37 -7.97
CA ALA A 280 5.97 -9.68 -7.41
C ALA A 280 7.25 -10.23 -8.05
N PHE A 281 8.02 -11.05 -7.33
CA PHE A 281 9.23 -11.68 -7.85
C PHE A 281 9.59 -12.93 -7.02
N SER A 282 10.44 -13.82 -7.58
CA SER A 282 10.85 -15.02 -6.86
C SER A 282 11.91 -14.74 -5.80
N GLU A 283 12.93 -13.96 -6.16
CA GLU A 283 14.05 -13.61 -5.26
C GLU A 283 14.85 -12.43 -5.79
N TRP A 284 15.66 -11.84 -4.92
CA TRP A 284 16.75 -10.96 -5.32
C TRP A 284 17.98 -11.80 -5.68
N THR A 285 18.55 -11.54 -6.83
CA THR A 285 19.81 -12.15 -7.25
C THR A 285 21.00 -11.53 -6.50
N ARG A 286 22.18 -12.16 -6.58
CA ARG A 286 23.39 -11.65 -5.92
C ARG A 286 23.84 -10.29 -6.45
N ASP A 287 23.57 -10.01 -7.72
CA ASP A 287 23.85 -8.73 -8.38
C ASP A 287 22.73 -7.68 -8.19
N GLY A 288 21.81 -7.93 -7.25
CA GLY A 288 20.78 -6.96 -6.86
C GLY A 288 19.66 -6.78 -7.88
N LYS A 289 19.37 -7.78 -8.70
CA LYS A 289 18.27 -7.78 -9.67
C LYS A 289 17.12 -8.70 -9.23
N LEU A 290 15.93 -8.44 -9.78
CA LEU A 290 14.76 -9.29 -9.54
C LEU A 290 14.79 -10.53 -10.42
N ARG A 291 14.41 -11.69 -9.86
CA ARG A 291 14.21 -12.93 -10.60
C ARG A 291 12.72 -13.18 -10.82
N HIS A 292 12.32 -13.48 -12.07
CA HIS A 292 10.94 -13.70 -12.50
C HIS A 292 9.96 -12.60 -12.03
N PRO A 293 10.26 -11.32 -12.27
CA PRO A 293 9.40 -10.26 -11.81
C PRO A 293 8.13 -10.13 -12.66
N SER A 294 7.02 -9.75 -11.99
CA SER A 294 5.73 -9.47 -12.60
C SER A 294 5.15 -8.17 -12.04
N PHE A 295 4.59 -7.34 -12.89
CA PHE A 295 3.93 -6.10 -12.51
C PHE A 295 2.55 -6.42 -11.93
N LEU A 296 2.22 -5.78 -10.80
CA LEU A 296 0.92 -5.92 -10.14
C LEU A 296 0.07 -4.65 -10.25
N GLY A 297 0.70 -3.48 -10.40
CA GLY A 297 -0.03 -2.23 -10.53
C GLY A 297 0.81 -0.99 -10.19
N LEU A 298 0.33 0.21 -10.55
CA LEU A 298 0.94 1.49 -10.17
C LEU A 298 0.60 1.84 -8.72
N ARG A 299 1.56 2.46 -8.02
CA ARG A 299 1.43 2.98 -6.65
C ARG A 299 1.54 4.50 -6.65
N GLU A 300 0.42 5.20 -6.78
CA GLU A 300 0.40 6.68 -6.77
C GLU A 300 0.40 7.27 -5.34
N ASP A 301 0.27 6.42 -4.34
CA ASP A 301 0.28 6.78 -2.92
C ASP A 301 1.68 6.85 -2.31
N LYS A 302 2.74 6.52 -3.10
CA LYS A 302 4.13 6.51 -2.63
C LYS A 302 5.01 7.41 -3.49
N PRO A 303 5.77 8.36 -2.91
CA PRO A 303 6.80 9.11 -3.62
C PRO A 303 7.93 8.17 -4.08
N ALA A 304 8.43 8.38 -5.29
CA ALA A 304 9.50 7.55 -5.86
C ALA A 304 10.76 7.54 -4.98
N GLN A 305 11.12 8.68 -4.39
CA GLN A 305 12.31 8.84 -3.53
C GLN A 305 12.26 8.03 -2.24
N GLU A 306 11.05 7.59 -1.81
CA GLU A 306 10.88 6.71 -0.64
C GLU A 306 11.02 5.23 -0.98
N VAL A 307 11.19 4.87 -2.25
CA VAL A 307 11.30 3.49 -2.69
C VAL A 307 12.73 3.01 -2.48
N VAL A 308 12.93 2.24 -1.44
CA VAL A 308 14.21 1.60 -1.10
C VAL A 308 14.08 0.09 -1.18
N ARG A 309 15.20 -0.61 -1.36
CA ARG A 309 15.20 -2.07 -1.28
C ARG A 309 14.80 -2.51 0.13
N GLU A 310 13.71 -3.25 0.22
CA GLU A 310 13.27 -3.84 1.48
C GLU A 310 14.19 -5.01 1.85
N ARG A 311 14.87 -4.87 2.98
CA ARG A 311 15.68 -5.93 3.58
C ARG A 311 15.02 -6.37 4.87
N PRO A 312 14.88 -7.68 5.14
CA PRO A 312 14.45 -8.15 6.45
C PRO A 312 15.44 -7.65 7.50
N GLU A 313 14.93 -7.09 8.58
CA GLU A 313 15.73 -6.80 9.77
C GLU A 313 15.78 -8.07 10.65
N ALA A 314 16.96 -8.38 11.15
CA ALA A 314 17.19 -9.52 12.04
C ALA A 314 16.58 -9.28 13.42
#